data_43d9116ad8743ea72be56148ca060193
#
_entry.id   43d9116ad8743ea72be56148ca060193
#
_cell.length_a   1.000
_cell.length_b   1.000
_cell.length_c   1.000
_cell.angle_alpha   90.00
_cell.angle_beta   90.00
_cell.angle_gamma   90.00
#
_symmetry.space_group_name_H-M   'P 1'
#
loop_
_entity.id
_entity.type
_entity.pdbx_description
1 polymer ?
#
loop_
_entity_poly.entity_id
_entity_poly.type
_entity_poly.pdbx_seq_one_letter_code
_entity_poly.pdbx_strand_id
1 'polypeptide(L)'
;MAEEIIDVEPSLNEDTKKTATKLLDRLASLEVARESWEEHWQDVADYIVPRKADFTRTRSAGDKRMEKIYDGTAIHASELLSASIHGMLTSASTNWFNLCFMNNDLQAIDEAKEWLEGVEHTMYAQFHRSNFQEQIHELYHDLITFGTGVLYVETDGENGFRFETRHISECFLAEDPEGRVDTVYRKYKMSVRSAQKLFGEEASSRINKLMKQDPHEEIEIVHVVMPRDDRDAEKISSENKPYASIYIDPEEKVIIKESGFDEFPYMCPRYLKASFERGYGRSPAMQALPDVKMLNKMSEVTIRSAEKQVDPPLMLPDDGFMLPIRTVPGGLNFYRSGTRDRLEPLQIGANNPLGLQMEDQRRQAINSAFYVDQLTMGVGGPMMTATEVVARTEEKMRLLGPVLGRLQAELLQPLINRCYNILTRQ
;
A
#
# COMPACT_ATOMS: atom_id res chain seq x y z
N MET A 1 -20.62 2.14 61.76
CA MET A 1 -20.81 3.16 60.75
C MET A 1 -20.23 2.63 59.46
N ALA A 2 -21.10 2.17 58.57
CA ALA A 2 -20.69 1.72 57.23
C ALA A 2 -20.53 2.97 56.38
N GLU A 3 -19.35 3.18 55.82
CA GLU A 3 -19.10 4.18 54.80
C GLU A 3 -19.83 3.74 53.52
N GLU A 4 -20.81 4.52 53.10
CA GLU A 4 -21.41 4.46 51.79
C GLU A 4 -20.32 4.84 50.74
N ILE A 5 -19.91 3.83 50.00
CA ILE A 5 -19.14 4.03 48.74
C ILE A 5 -20.17 4.61 47.75
N ILE A 6 -20.07 5.90 47.50
CA ILE A 6 -20.82 6.58 46.45
C ILE A 6 -20.20 6.14 45.13
N ASP A 7 -20.87 5.22 44.42
CA ASP A 7 -20.64 4.90 43.03
C ASP A 7 -20.96 6.14 42.17
N VAL A 8 -19.94 6.93 41.83
CA VAL A 8 -20.04 8.12 40.96
C VAL A 8 -19.64 7.76 39.52
N GLU A 9 -20.08 6.67 38.96
CA GLU A 9 -19.74 6.30 37.59
C GLU A 9 -20.82 5.74 36.65
N PRO A 10 -22.04 6.27 36.56
CA PRO A 10 -22.93 5.90 35.44
C PRO A 10 -22.97 6.89 34.28
N SER A 11 -22.73 8.18 34.48
CA SER A 11 -22.98 9.19 33.44
C SER A 11 -21.82 9.35 32.42
N LEU A 12 -20.59 9.31 32.85
CA LEU A 12 -19.40 9.36 31.98
C LEU A 12 -19.32 8.17 31.03
N ASN A 13 -19.72 6.99 31.50
CA ASN A 13 -19.70 5.74 30.74
C ASN A 13 -20.78 5.66 29.64
N GLU A 14 -21.93 6.34 29.80
CA GLU A 14 -22.97 6.38 28.76
C GLU A 14 -22.65 7.34 27.62
N ASP A 15 -22.05 8.50 27.89
CA ASP A 15 -21.71 9.47 26.85
C ASP A 15 -20.51 9.02 26.03
N THR A 16 -19.53 8.39 26.64
CA THR A 16 -18.40 7.75 25.92
C THR A 16 -18.88 6.61 25.04
N LYS A 17 -19.82 5.78 25.48
CA LYS A 17 -20.45 4.72 24.67
C LYS A 17 -21.26 5.28 23.50
N LYS A 18 -22.00 6.37 23.69
CA LYS A 18 -22.74 7.04 22.61
C LYS A 18 -21.78 7.59 21.55
N THR A 19 -20.67 8.20 21.97
CA THR A 19 -19.65 8.72 21.07
C THR A 19 -18.94 7.58 20.30
N ALA A 20 -18.54 6.50 20.99
CA ALA A 20 -17.97 5.31 20.36
C ALA A 20 -18.93 4.72 19.31
N THR A 21 -20.23 4.61 19.65
CA THR A 21 -21.23 4.08 18.71
C THR A 21 -21.37 4.98 17.48
N LYS A 22 -21.43 6.30 17.63
CA LYS A 22 -21.47 7.24 16.47
C LYS A 22 -20.26 7.09 15.56
N LEU A 23 -19.05 6.94 16.13
CA LEU A 23 -17.82 6.75 15.37
C LEU A 23 -17.82 5.42 14.63
N LEU A 24 -18.30 4.35 15.26
CA LEU A 24 -18.43 3.02 14.63
C LEU A 24 -19.50 3.02 13.51
N ASP A 25 -20.62 3.71 13.69
CA ASP A 25 -21.64 3.87 12.66
C ASP A 25 -21.10 4.64 11.45
N ARG A 26 -20.25 5.65 11.71
CA ARG A 26 -19.55 6.38 10.64
C ARG A 26 -18.57 5.47 9.92
N LEU A 27 -17.78 4.66 10.64
CA LEU A 27 -16.89 3.67 10.04
C LEU A 27 -17.68 2.71 9.15
N ALA A 28 -18.79 2.16 9.61
CA ALA A 28 -19.64 1.26 8.83
C ALA A 28 -20.11 1.92 7.51
N SER A 29 -20.45 3.22 7.54
CA SER A 29 -20.81 3.95 6.32
C SER A 29 -19.64 4.10 5.35
N LEU A 30 -18.40 4.25 5.86
CA LEU A 30 -17.18 4.30 5.04
C LEU A 30 -16.81 2.93 4.48
N GLU A 31 -17.03 1.85 5.22
CA GLU A 31 -16.87 0.47 4.75
C GLU A 31 -17.75 0.19 3.54
N VAL A 32 -19.04 0.51 3.63
CA VAL A 32 -19.97 0.36 2.50
C VAL A 32 -19.55 1.20 1.29
N ALA A 33 -19.15 2.45 1.49
CA ALA A 33 -18.71 3.33 0.41
C ALA A 33 -17.43 2.82 -0.29
N ARG A 34 -16.61 2.02 0.39
CA ARG A 34 -15.34 1.50 -0.11
C ARG A 34 -15.45 0.14 -0.79
N GLU A 35 -16.54 -0.58 -0.65
CA GLU A 35 -16.71 -1.96 -1.14
C GLU A 35 -16.29 -2.14 -2.62
N SER A 36 -16.72 -1.23 -3.49
CA SER A 36 -16.35 -1.26 -4.91
C SER A 36 -14.85 -1.06 -5.18
N TRP A 37 -14.16 -0.33 -4.31
CA TRP A 37 -12.71 -0.14 -4.37
C TRP A 37 -11.97 -1.40 -3.92
N GLU A 38 -12.45 -2.08 -2.89
CA GLU A 38 -11.83 -3.30 -2.35
C GLU A 38 -11.80 -4.43 -3.37
N GLU A 39 -12.90 -4.62 -4.12
CA GLU A 39 -12.93 -5.59 -5.21
C GLU A 39 -11.89 -5.27 -6.29
N HIS A 40 -11.79 -3.98 -6.66
CA HIS A 40 -10.82 -3.54 -7.65
C HIS A 40 -9.37 -3.68 -7.16
N TRP A 41 -9.09 -3.31 -5.89
CA TRP A 41 -7.78 -3.48 -5.28
C TRP A 41 -7.40 -4.96 -5.14
N GLN A 42 -8.36 -5.83 -4.81
CA GLN A 42 -8.12 -7.28 -4.76
C GLN A 42 -7.67 -7.81 -6.13
N ASP A 43 -8.34 -7.37 -7.20
CA ASP A 43 -7.97 -7.74 -8.57
C ASP A 43 -6.56 -7.24 -8.94
N VAL A 44 -6.24 -5.99 -8.63
CA VAL A 44 -4.90 -5.42 -8.86
C VAL A 44 -3.85 -6.20 -8.07
N ALA A 45 -4.12 -6.48 -6.81
CA ALA A 45 -3.20 -7.20 -5.94
C ALA A 45 -2.96 -8.63 -6.40
N ASP A 46 -4.01 -9.36 -6.81
CA ASP A 46 -3.89 -10.75 -7.28
C ASP A 46 -2.96 -10.90 -8.50
N TYR A 47 -2.85 -9.87 -9.36
CA TYR A 47 -2.05 -9.92 -10.59
C TYR A 47 -0.75 -9.11 -10.56
N ILE A 48 -0.66 -8.05 -9.74
CA ILE A 48 0.48 -7.12 -9.77
C ILE A 48 1.26 -7.15 -8.45
N VAL A 49 0.58 -7.25 -7.28
CA VAL A 49 1.24 -7.29 -5.96
C VAL A 49 0.66 -8.40 -5.08
N PRO A 50 0.87 -9.67 -5.43
CA PRO A 50 0.25 -10.80 -4.72
C PRO A 50 0.56 -10.86 -3.23
N ARG A 51 1.68 -10.29 -2.79
CA ARG A 51 2.08 -10.23 -1.38
C ARG A 51 1.13 -9.39 -0.51
N LYS A 52 0.40 -8.43 -1.11
CA LYS A 52 -0.54 -7.51 -0.44
C LYS A 52 -2.00 -7.79 -0.81
N ALA A 53 -2.33 -9.00 -1.28
CA ALA A 53 -3.64 -9.35 -1.83
C ALA A 53 -4.65 -9.85 -0.77
N ASP A 54 -4.76 -9.13 0.36
CA ASP A 54 -5.65 -9.51 1.45
C ASP A 54 -6.70 -8.40 1.72
N PHE A 55 -7.52 -8.09 0.70
CA PHE A 55 -8.62 -7.13 0.82
C PHE A 55 -9.96 -7.85 1.13
N THR A 56 -10.42 -8.69 0.22
CA THR A 56 -11.68 -9.42 0.34
C THR A 56 -11.49 -10.85 0.83
N ARG A 57 -10.24 -11.31 0.93
CA ARG A 57 -9.88 -12.68 1.33
C ARG A 57 -8.82 -12.63 2.41
N THR A 58 -9.03 -13.36 3.48
CA THR A 58 -8.03 -13.55 4.53
C THR A 58 -7.18 -14.77 4.20
N ARG A 59 -5.86 -14.62 4.12
CA ARG A 59 -4.89 -15.68 3.87
C ARG A 59 -3.87 -15.75 4.99
N SER A 60 -3.28 -16.93 5.18
CA SER A 60 -2.14 -17.07 6.09
C SER A 60 -0.88 -16.41 5.53
N ALA A 61 0.00 -15.93 6.39
CA ALA A 61 1.21 -15.21 5.98
C ALA A 61 2.13 -16.03 5.06
N GLY A 62 2.14 -17.36 5.20
CA GLY A 62 2.96 -18.29 4.40
C GLY A 62 2.28 -18.86 3.17
N ASP A 63 1.05 -18.47 2.85
CA ASP A 63 0.33 -19.02 1.69
C ASP A 63 1.00 -18.62 0.37
N LYS A 64 0.99 -19.57 -0.59
CA LYS A 64 1.47 -19.31 -1.94
C LYS A 64 0.53 -18.35 -2.65
N ARG A 65 1.07 -17.20 -3.08
CA ARG A 65 0.27 -16.10 -3.65
C ARG A 65 0.45 -15.92 -5.16
N MET A 66 1.49 -16.53 -5.76
CA MET A 66 1.87 -16.32 -7.17
C MET A 66 1.45 -17.47 -8.12
N GLU A 67 0.67 -18.45 -7.67
CA GLU A 67 0.32 -19.63 -8.47
C GLU A 67 -0.48 -19.32 -9.75
N LYS A 68 -1.16 -18.18 -9.80
CA LYS A 68 -1.97 -17.75 -10.95
C LYS A 68 -1.24 -16.80 -11.90
N ILE A 69 0.03 -16.49 -11.62
CA ILE A 69 0.81 -15.54 -12.41
C ILE A 69 1.69 -16.29 -13.38
N TYR A 70 1.40 -16.13 -14.66
CA TYR A 70 2.16 -16.73 -15.77
C TYR A 70 3.09 -15.73 -16.46
N ASP A 71 2.87 -14.42 -16.25
CA ASP A 71 3.72 -13.35 -16.76
C ASP A 71 3.98 -12.29 -15.67
N GLY A 72 5.25 -11.99 -15.41
CA GLY A 72 5.70 -11.09 -14.36
C GLY A 72 5.93 -9.64 -14.81
N THR A 73 5.62 -9.29 -16.04
CA THR A 73 5.93 -7.94 -16.60
C THR A 73 5.37 -6.81 -15.75
N ALA A 74 4.12 -6.92 -15.31
CA ALA A 74 3.47 -5.86 -14.50
C ALA A 74 4.08 -5.73 -13.10
N ILE A 75 4.54 -6.83 -12.50
CA ILE A 75 5.22 -6.83 -11.19
C ILE A 75 6.51 -6.02 -11.30
N HIS A 76 7.37 -6.35 -12.26
CA HIS A 76 8.63 -5.64 -12.48
C HIS A 76 8.42 -4.17 -12.87
N ALA A 77 7.42 -3.90 -13.71
CA ALA A 77 7.09 -2.53 -14.12
C ALA A 77 6.67 -1.66 -12.94
N SER A 78 5.85 -2.18 -12.02
CA SER A 78 5.41 -1.46 -10.82
C SER A 78 6.56 -1.22 -9.84
N GLU A 79 7.45 -2.18 -9.64
CA GLU A 79 8.65 -2.03 -8.80
C GLU A 79 9.62 -1.00 -9.37
N LEU A 80 9.82 -1.01 -10.69
CA LEU A 80 10.70 -0.04 -11.36
C LEU A 80 10.17 1.38 -11.24
N LEU A 81 8.86 1.59 -11.43
CA LEU A 81 8.25 2.90 -11.30
C LEU A 81 8.33 3.41 -9.85
N SER A 82 8.10 2.54 -8.84
CA SER A 82 8.21 2.92 -7.44
C SER A 82 9.64 3.31 -7.05
N ALA A 83 10.63 2.54 -7.48
CA ALA A 83 12.03 2.85 -7.27
C ALA A 83 12.44 4.16 -7.96
N SER A 84 11.91 4.42 -9.15
CA SER A 84 12.18 5.65 -9.90
C SER A 84 11.59 6.88 -9.23
N ILE A 85 10.34 6.83 -8.75
CA ILE A 85 9.71 7.94 -8.01
C ILE A 85 10.48 8.18 -6.70
N HIS A 86 10.86 7.12 -5.99
CA HIS A 86 11.67 7.24 -4.78
C HIS A 86 13.01 7.93 -5.07
N GLY A 87 13.73 7.50 -6.10
CA GLY A 87 15.01 8.11 -6.49
C GLY A 87 14.90 9.57 -6.96
N MET A 88 13.76 9.97 -7.53
CA MET A 88 13.53 11.34 -7.99
C MET A 88 13.06 12.29 -6.87
N LEU A 89 12.23 11.83 -5.93
CA LEU A 89 11.57 12.70 -4.93
C LEU A 89 12.26 12.70 -3.58
N THR A 90 12.72 11.53 -3.10
CA THR A 90 13.18 11.35 -1.71
C THR A 90 14.46 10.51 -1.64
N SER A 91 15.39 10.79 -2.58
CA SER A 91 16.67 10.09 -2.62
C SER A 91 17.43 10.21 -1.30
N ALA A 92 18.02 9.11 -0.85
CA ALA A 92 18.90 9.11 0.32
C ALA A 92 20.25 9.81 0.07
N SER A 93 20.67 9.94 -1.21
CA SER A 93 21.99 10.45 -1.59
C SER A 93 22.03 11.95 -1.83
N THR A 94 20.88 12.60 -1.97
CA THR A 94 20.77 14.04 -2.30
C THR A 94 19.75 14.71 -1.40
N ASN A 95 20.00 15.98 -1.06
CA ASN A 95 19.00 16.79 -0.39
C ASN A 95 17.82 17.01 -1.33
N TRP A 96 16.62 16.65 -0.90
CA TRP A 96 15.41 16.67 -1.71
C TRP A 96 14.42 17.77 -1.29
N PHE A 97 14.70 18.49 -0.19
CA PHE A 97 14.00 19.71 0.20
C PHE A 97 14.96 20.75 0.75
N ASN A 98 14.55 22.02 0.66
CA ASN A 98 15.21 23.15 1.31
C ASN A 98 14.14 23.93 2.07
N LEU A 99 14.49 24.43 3.25
CA LEU A 99 13.64 25.32 4.01
C LEU A 99 13.88 26.77 3.58
N CYS A 100 12.82 27.55 3.48
CA CYS A 100 12.90 28.97 3.17
C CYS A 100 11.86 29.77 3.99
N PHE A 101 12.19 31.00 4.35
CA PHE A 101 11.23 31.90 4.97
C PHE A 101 10.24 32.42 3.92
N MET A 102 8.96 32.51 4.29
CA MET A 102 7.96 33.16 3.43
C MET A 102 8.20 34.67 3.30
N ASN A 103 8.84 35.29 4.29
CA ASN A 103 9.17 36.71 4.28
C ASN A 103 10.55 36.93 3.64
N ASN A 104 10.57 37.66 2.52
CA ASN A 104 11.80 38.00 1.80
C ASN A 104 12.80 38.82 2.65
N ASP A 105 12.32 39.62 3.61
CA ASP A 105 13.18 40.40 4.49
C ASP A 105 14.01 39.49 5.41
N LEU A 106 13.42 38.40 5.91
CA LEU A 106 14.13 37.40 6.71
C LEU A 106 15.12 36.59 5.86
N GLN A 107 14.80 36.34 4.60
CA GLN A 107 15.74 35.72 3.66
C GLN A 107 16.95 36.60 3.33
N ALA A 108 16.91 37.89 3.56
CA ALA A 108 18.04 38.80 3.35
C ALA A 108 19.02 38.82 4.54
N ILE A 109 18.64 38.24 5.69
CA ILE A 109 19.46 38.23 6.92
C ILE A 109 20.29 36.95 6.95
N ASP A 110 21.61 37.08 6.96
CA ASP A 110 22.53 35.91 6.91
C ASP A 110 22.40 35.02 8.16
N GLU A 111 22.24 35.59 9.34
CA GLU A 111 22.04 34.87 10.59
C GLU A 111 20.76 34.02 10.57
N ALA A 112 19.68 34.52 9.94
CA ALA A 112 18.44 33.78 9.81
C ALA A 112 18.57 32.60 8.82
N LYS A 113 19.36 32.78 7.75
CA LYS A 113 19.67 31.70 6.82
C LYS A 113 20.49 30.59 7.49
N GLU A 114 21.57 30.98 8.20
CA GLU A 114 22.43 30.04 8.91
C GLU A 114 21.63 29.21 9.94
N TRP A 115 20.69 29.86 10.65
CA TRP A 115 19.79 29.14 11.56
C TRP A 115 18.90 28.14 10.81
N LEU A 116 18.32 28.55 9.68
CA LEU A 116 17.42 27.68 8.90
C LEU A 116 18.18 26.49 8.27
N GLU A 117 19.40 26.71 7.78
CA GLU A 117 20.31 25.66 7.31
C GLU A 117 20.66 24.66 8.44
N GLY A 118 20.87 25.17 9.67
CA GLY A 118 21.08 24.32 10.84
C GLY A 118 19.87 23.44 11.17
N VAL A 119 18.67 23.98 11.05
CA VAL A 119 17.41 23.21 11.23
C VAL A 119 17.27 22.16 10.13
N GLU A 120 17.52 22.56 8.88
CA GLU A 120 17.48 21.64 7.73
C GLU A 120 18.44 20.47 7.91
N HIS A 121 19.69 20.76 8.30
CA HIS A 121 20.70 19.73 8.58
C HIS A 121 20.25 18.77 9.69
N THR A 122 19.65 19.30 10.76
CA THR A 122 19.12 18.51 11.86
C THR A 122 17.98 17.60 11.38
N MET A 123 17.07 18.12 10.54
CA MET A 123 16.01 17.32 9.96
C MET A 123 16.55 16.17 9.11
N TYR A 124 17.52 16.43 8.23
CA TYR A 124 18.17 15.38 7.43
C TYR A 124 18.85 14.33 8.31
N ALA A 125 19.56 14.74 9.36
CA ALA A 125 20.18 13.82 10.29
C ALA A 125 19.15 12.90 10.97
N GLN A 126 17.97 13.42 11.32
CA GLN A 126 16.88 12.64 11.89
C GLN A 126 16.22 11.71 10.85
N PHE A 127 16.01 12.16 9.61
CA PHE A 127 15.53 11.29 8.54
C PHE A 127 16.49 10.11 8.29
N HIS A 128 17.81 10.34 8.29
CA HIS A 128 18.80 9.29 8.11
C HIS A 128 18.88 8.29 9.27
N ARG A 129 18.57 8.71 10.49
CA ARG A 129 18.53 7.82 11.66
C ARG A 129 17.22 7.02 11.75
N SER A 130 16.17 7.53 11.16
CA SER A 130 14.84 6.93 11.19
C SER A 130 14.67 5.82 10.14
N ASN A 131 13.52 5.16 10.16
CA ASN A 131 13.09 4.17 9.16
C ASN A 131 12.44 4.80 7.92
N PHE A 132 12.71 6.08 7.63
CA PHE A 132 12.04 6.85 6.57
C PHE A 132 12.19 6.20 5.19
N GLN A 133 13.41 5.84 4.80
CA GLN A 133 13.71 5.33 3.45
C GLN A 133 12.94 4.04 3.12
N GLU A 134 12.81 3.15 4.11
CA GLU A 134 12.07 1.91 3.96
C GLU A 134 10.57 2.17 3.82
N GLN A 135 10.03 3.01 4.69
CA GLN A 135 8.60 3.30 4.74
C GLN A 135 8.13 4.12 3.55
N ILE A 136 8.90 5.10 3.10
CA ILE A 136 8.53 5.92 1.95
C ILE A 136 8.57 5.13 0.63
N HIS A 137 9.49 4.17 0.49
CA HIS A 137 9.53 3.28 -0.66
C HIS A 137 8.28 2.38 -0.71
N GLU A 138 7.87 1.84 0.43
CA GLU A 138 6.65 1.06 0.54
C GLU A 138 5.39 1.90 0.21
N LEU A 139 5.35 3.14 0.67
CA LEU A 139 4.29 4.09 0.35
C LEU A 139 4.19 4.35 -1.17
N TYR A 140 5.31 4.59 -1.85
CA TYR A 140 5.30 4.78 -3.30
C TYR A 140 4.85 3.55 -4.05
N HIS A 141 5.20 2.38 -3.57
CA HIS A 141 4.72 1.12 -4.15
C HIS A 141 3.21 0.97 -3.99
N ASP A 142 2.64 1.27 -2.82
CA ASP A 142 1.19 1.26 -2.58
C ASP A 142 0.47 2.31 -3.43
N LEU A 143 1.04 3.49 -3.58
CA LEU A 143 0.51 4.55 -4.42
C LEU A 143 0.39 4.15 -5.89
N ILE A 144 1.41 3.48 -6.43
CA ILE A 144 1.45 3.02 -7.82
C ILE A 144 0.51 1.85 -8.06
N THR A 145 0.31 1.01 -7.07
CA THR A 145 -0.52 -0.18 -7.18
C THR A 145 -1.98 0.08 -6.84
N PHE A 146 -2.26 0.72 -5.71
CA PHE A 146 -3.62 0.96 -5.21
C PHE A 146 -4.13 2.39 -5.44
N GLY A 147 -3.28 3.29 -5.95
CA GLY A 147 -3.63 4.68 -6.23
C GLY A 147 -3.67 5.60 -5.03
N THR A 148 -3.57 5.06 -3.83
CA THR A 148 -3.56 5.79 -2.56
C THR A 148 -2.59 5.14 -1.61
N GLY A 149 -1.68 5.92 -1.05
CA GLY A 149 -0.80 5.50 0.03
C GLY A 149 -1.22 6.13 1.35
N VAL A 150 -0.88 5.52 2.47
CA VAL A 150 -1.15 6.06 3.80
C VAL A 150 0.11 5.96 4.64
N LEU A 151 0.71 7.10 4.95
CA LEU A 151 1.88 7.22 5.82
C LEU A 151 1.47 7.86 7.14
N TYR A 152 1.79 7.21 8.23
CA TYR A 152 1.62 7.73 9.58
C TYR A 152 2.97 8.17 10.14
N VAL A 153 3.00 9.35 10.76
CA VAL A 153 4.23 9.93 11.32
C VAL A 153 4.03 10.25 12.79
N GLU A 154 4.87 9.65 13.62
CA GLU A 154 4.85 9.81 15.06
C GLU A 154 6.25 10.18 15.58
N THR A 155 6.32 10.69 16.79
CA THR A 155 7.59 10.90 17.49
C THR A 155 8.01 9.60 18.20
N ASP A 156 9.26 9.22 18.03
CA ASP A 156 9.89 8.12 18.77
C ASP A 156 10.84 8.73 19.81
N GLY A 157 10.36 8.92 21.00
CA GLY A 157 10.96 9.70 22.10
C GLY A 157 12.49 9.80 22.19
N GLU A 158 13.24 8.78 21.73
CA GLU A 158 14.71 8.75 21.71
C GLU A 158 15.30 8.97 20.30
N ASN A 159 14.57 8.59 19.23
CA ASN A 159 15.09 8.56 17.86
C ASN A 159 14.52 9.66 16.94
N GLY A 160 13.70 10.55 17.47
CA GLY A 160 13.10 11.66 16.73
C GLY A 160 11.86 11.27 15.93
N PHE A 161 11.99 10.69 14.74
CA PHE A 161 10.86 10.33 13.88
C PHE A 161 10.67 8.82 13.76
N ARG A 162 9.41 8.40 13.77
CA ARG A 162 8.96 7.07 13.40
C ARG A 162 7.93 7.17 12.30
N PHE A 163 8.17 6.45 11.22
CA PHE A 163 7.28 6.38 10.06
C PHE A 163 6.66 4.99 9.97
N GLU A 164 5.39 4.93 9.62
CA GLU A 164 4.70 3.67 9.37
C GLU A 164 3.81 3.79 8.15
N THR A 165 4.12 3.06 7.10
CA THR A 165 3.24 2.91 5.96
C THR A 165 2.14 1.93 6.32
N ARG A 166 0.90 2.42 6.35
CA ARG A 166 -0.29 1.64 6.68
C ARG A 166 -0.91 1.08 5.40
N HIS A 167 -1.21 -0.21 5.41
CA HIS A 167 -1.87 -0.81 4.27
C HIS A 167 -3.27 -0.21 4.10
N ILE A 168 -3.66 0.09 2.85
CA ILE A 168 -4.93 0.77 2.57
C ILE A 168 -6.15 -0.06 3.00
N SER A 169 -6.03 -1.40 3.09
CA SER A 169 -7.11 -2.27 3.59
C SER A 169 -7.53 -1.93 5.01
N GLU A 170 -6.59 -1.48 5.85
CA GLU A 170 -6.84 -1.12 7.24
C GLU A 170 -7.36 0.31 7.41
N CYS A 171 -7.19 1.19 6.39
CA CYS A 171 -7.44 2.63 6.50
C CYS A 171 -8.65 3.07 5.69
N PHE A 172 -9.60 3.70 6.35
CA PHE A 172 -10.80 4.29 5.76
C PHE A 172 -10.67 5.81 5.82
N LEU A 173 -10.72 6.46 4.65
CA LEU A 173 -10.40 7.86 4.47
C LEU A 173 -11.68 8.68 4.28
N ALA A 174 -11.74 9.85 4.93
CA ALA A 174 -12.73 10.86 4.63
C ALA A 174 -12.05 12.20 4.31
N GLU A 175 -12.72 13.01 3.49
CA GLU A 175 -12.21 14.28 3.00
C GLU A 175 -12.99 15.45 3.58
N ASP A 176 -12.31 16.56 3.72
CA ASP A 176 -12.88 17.87 3.96
C ASP A 176 -13.62 18.41 2.71
N PRO A 177 -14.37 19.52 2.80
CA PRO A 177 -15.02 20.16 1.65
C PRO A 177 -14.05 20.61 0.54
N GLU A 178 -12.77 20.80 0.88
CA GLU A 178 -11.71 21.19 -0.08
C GLU A 178 -11.10 19.98 -0.80
N GLY A 179 -11.49 18.77 -0.41
CA GLY A 179 -11.03 17.51 -1.00
C GLY A 179 -9.67 17.03 -0.45
N ARG A 180 -9.25 17.51 0.72
CA ARG A 180 -8.10 16.99 1.45
C ARG A 180 -8.55 15.91 2.43
N VAL A 181 -7.73 14.90 2.63
CA VAL A 181 -8.01 13.90 3.66
C VAL A 181 -7.69 14.49 5.02
N ASP A 182 -8.70 14.63 5.85
CA ASP A 182 -8.62 15.17 7.22
C ASP A 182 -9.00 14.16 8.30
N THR A 183 -9.59 13.04 7.89
CA THR A 183 -10.09 12.01 8.81
C THR A 183 -9.67 10.63 8.34
N VAL A 184 -9.07 9.85 9.25
CA VAL A 184 -8.65 8.47 9.01
C VAL A 184 -9.19 7.58 10.12
N TYR A 185 -9.89 6.52 9.73
CA TYR A 185 -10.24 5.39 10.57
C TYR A 185 -9.32 4.23 10.22
N ARG A 186 -8.60 3.71 11.18
CA ARG A 186 -7.79 2.50 11.01
C ARG A 186 -8.40 1.35 11.80
N LYS A 187 -8.78 0.29 11.10
CA LYS A 187 -9.30 -0.95 11.67
C LYS A 187 -8.24 -2.04 11.49
N TYR A 188 -7.70 -2.56 12.56
CA TYR A 188 -6.58 -3.50 12.51
C TYR A 188 -6.60 -4.47 13.69
N LYS A 189 -5.91 -5.59 13.52
CA LYS A 189 -5.78 -6.62 14.54
C LYS A 189 -4.45 -6.51 15.26
N MET A 190 -4.45 -6.75 16.58
CA MET A 190 -3.24 -6.88 17.37
C MET A 190 -3.42 -7.91 18.47
N SER A 191 -2.30 -8.47 18.95
CA SER A 191 -2.38 -9.40 20.09
C SER A 191 -2.77 -8.65 21.37
N VAL A 192 -3.51 -9.34 22.25
CA VAL A 192 -3.93 -8.81 23.56
C VAL A 192 -2.73 -8.29 24.36
N ARG A 193 -1.58 -8.99 24.31
CA ARG A 193 -0.34 -8.55 24.94
C ARG A 193 0.14 -7.18 24.40
N SER A 194 0.07 -6.98 23.09
CA SER A 194 0.46 -5.71 22.47
C SER A 194 -0.50 -4.59 22.84
N ALA A 195 -1.79 -4.88 22.89
CA ALA A 195 -2.83 -3.96 23.32
C ALA A 195 -2.62 -3.53 24.78
N GLN A 196 -2.35 -4.48 25.67
CA GLN A 196 -2.06 -4.19 27.07
C GLN A 196 -0.80 -3.32 27.25
N LYS A 197 0.23 -3.56 26.43
CA LYS A 197 1.44 -2.72 26.45
C LYS A 197 1.17 -1.28 25.94
N LEU A 198 0.30 -1.14 24.95
CA LEU A 198 -0.04 0.15 24.35
C LEU A 198 -0.95 1.01 25.24
N PHE A 199 -1.96 0.38 25.87
CA PHE A 199 -2.99 1.09 26.63
C PHE A 199 -2.73 1.08 28.14
N GLY A 200 -1.95 0.13 28.66
CA GLY A 200 -1.61 0.06 30.08
C GLY A 200 -2.84 -0.05 30.96
N GLU A 201 -3.03 0.93 31.86
CA GLU A 201 -4.15 1.00 32.79
C GLU A 201 -5.47 1.40 32.13
N GLU A 202 -5.42 2.07 30.96
CA GLU A 202 -6.59 2.50 30.19
C GLU A 202 -7.24 1.32 29.39
N ALA A 203 -6.61 0.13 29.40
CA ALA A 203 -7.10 -1.03 28.66
C ALA A 203 -8.54 -1.43 29.04
N SER A 204 -9.37 -1.81 28.04
CA SER A 204 -10.75 -2.20 28.25
C SER A 204 -10.86 -3.41 29.19
N SER A 205 -12.05 -3.59 29.80
CA SER A 205 -12.33 -4.75 30.67
C SER A 205 -12.12 -6.07 29.93
N ARG A 206 -12.41 -6.10 28.63
CA ARG A 206 -12.21 -7.25 27.76
C ARG A 206 -10.71 -7.56 27.60
N ILE A 207 -9.89 -6.56 27.28
CA ILE A 207 -8.44 -6.72 27.13
C ILE A 207 -7.81 -7.28 28.42
N ASN A 208 -8.21 -6.73 29.58
CA ASN A 208 -7.74 -7.17 30.87
C ASN A 208 -8.17 -8.62 31.22
N LYS A 209 -9.34 -9.06 30.79
CA LYS A 209 -9.80 -10.45 30.95
C LYS A 209 -9.05 -11.40 30.03
N LEU A 210 -8.94 -11.06 28.74
CA LEU A 210 -8.25 -11.87 27.73
C LEU A 210 -6.75 -11.99 28.05
N MET A 211 -6.12 -10.95 28.59
CA MET A 211 -4.72 -11.02 29.01
C MET A 211 -4.45 -12.11 30.05
N LYS A 212 -5.45 -12.46 30.87
CA LYS A 212 -5.36 -13.56 31.87
C LYS A 212 -5.67 -14.93 31.28
N GLN A 213 -6.41 -15.00 30.16
CA GLN A 213 -6.84 -16.23 29.51
C GLN A 213 -5.90 -16.63 28.37
N ASP A 214 -5.74 -15.79 27.36
CA ASP A 214 -4.85 -15.98 26.21
C ASP A 214 -4.23 -14.64 25.77
N PRO A 215 -2.98 -14.34 26.20
CA PRO A 215 -2.27 -13.12 25.82
C PRO A 215 -1.96 -13.03 24.33
N HIS A 216 -2.01 -14.13 23.59
CA HIS A 216 -1.67 -14.22 22.16
C HIS A 216 -2.90 -14.13 21.24
N GLU A 217 -4.11 -14.14 21.79
CA GLU A 217 -5.31 -13.91 21.01
C GLU A 217 -5.25 -12.57 20.27
N GLU A 218 -5.74 -12.56 19.04
CA GLU A 218 -5.83 -11.35 18.23
C GLU A 218 -7.17 -10.67 18.47
N ILE A 219 -7.12 -9.41 18.82
CA ILE A 219 -8.30 -8.54 18.98
C ILE A 219 -8.28 -7.45 17.91
N GLU A 220 -9.47 -7.06 17.47
CA GLU A 220 -9.67 -5.96 16.55
C GLU A 220 -9.80 -4.65 17.32
N ILE A 221 -9.07 -3.61 16.86
CA ILE A 221 -9.11 -2.26 17.44
C ILE A 221 -9.33 -1.26 16.31
N VAL A 222 -10.09 -0.22 16.60
CA VAL A 222 -10.32 0.90 15.71
C VAL A 222 -9.62 2.14 16.27
N HIS A 223 -8.72 2.72 15.49
CA HIS A 223 -8.08 4.00 15.79
C HIS A 223 -8.63 5.07 14.86
N VAL A 224 -9.17 6.14 15.41
CA VAL A 224 -9.79 7.25 14.68
C VAL A 224 -8.96 8.50 14.89
N VAL A 225 -8.56 9.14 13.79
CA VAL A 225 -7.97 10.48 13.83
C VAL A 225 -8.82 11.41 12.98
N MET A 226 -9.33 12.49 13.58
CA MET A 226 -10.22 13.44 12.93
C MET A 226 -10.05 14.84 13.50
N PRO A 227 -10.43 15.92 12.78
CA PRO A 227 -10.49 17.26 13.34
C PRO A 227 -11.44 17.30 14.53
N ARG A 228 -11.10 18.10 15.55
CA ARG A 228 -11.91 18.29 16.75
C ARG A 228 -12.72 19.56 16.62
N ASP A 229 -14.04 19.43 16.51
CA ASP A 229 -14.97 20.56 16.39
C ASP A 229 -15.18 21.29 17.73
N ASP A 230 -15.15 20.54 18.85
CA ASP A 230 -15.43 21.03 20.20
C ASP A 230 -14.18 21.52 20.95
N ARG A 231 -13.20 22.02 20.21
CA ARG A 231 -11.94 22.48 20.81
C ARG A 231 -12.12 23.77 21.60
N ASP A 232 -11.64 23.76 22.83
CA ASP A 232 -11.48 24.96 23.67
C ASP A 232 -10.03 25.47 23.55
N ALA A 233 -9.83 26.61 22.88
CA ALA A 233 -8.49 27.15 22.60
C ALA A 233 -7.70 27.54 23.85
N GLU A 234 -8.36 27.69 24.99
CA GLU A 234 -7.73 28.10 26.26
C GLU A 234 -7.18 26.91 27.08
N LYS A 235 -7.58 25.66 26.74
CA LYS A 235 -7.14 24.45 27.46
C LYS A 235 -5.96 23.75 26.76
N ILE A 236 -4.88 23.60 27.51
CA ILE A 236 -3.65 22.93 27.05
C ILE A 236 -3.65 21.48 27.58
N SER A 237 -4.58 20.64 27.11
CA SER A 237 -4.59 19.22 27.43
C SER A 237 -4.40 18.38 26.16
N SER A 238 -3.90 17.15 26.29
CA SER A 238 -3.76 16.23 25.15
C SER A 238 -5.11 15.93 24.49
N GLU A 239 -6.18 15.94 25.26
CA GLU A 239 -7.55 15.73 24.82
C GLU A 239 -8.17 16.92 24.10
N ASN A 240 -7.51 18.09 24.13
CA ASN A 240 -8.03 19.33 23.56
C ASN A 240 -7.20 19.83 22.36
N LYS A 241 -6.37 18.96 21.78
CA LYS A 241 -5.59 19.27 20.58
C LYS A 241 -6.47 19.33 19.33
N PRO A 242 -6.02 20.02 18.25
CA PRO A 242 -6.78 20.23 17.02
C PRO A 242 -7.30 18.94 16.36
N TYR A 243 -6.54 17.87 16.42
CA TYR A 243 -6.94 16.58 15.90
C TYR A 243 -7.12 15.59 17.04
N ALA A 244 -8.30 15.01 17.15
CA ALA A 244 -8.59 13.95 18.10
C ALA A 244 -7.93 12.64 17.67
N SER A 245 -7.42 11.89 18.61
CA SER A 245 -6.91 10.52 18.43
C SER A 245 -7.62 9.60 19.40
N ILE A 246 -8.50 8.76 18.90
CA ILE A 246 -9.43 7.97 19.70
C ILE A 246 -9.23 6.49 19.35
N TYR A 247 -8.93 5.68 20.37
CA TYR A 247 -8.89 4.22 20.25
C TYR A 247 -10.17 3.62 20.80
N ILE A 248 -10.81 2.74 20.02
CA ILE A 248 -12.12 2.16 20.31
C ILE A 248 -12.01 0.64 20.28
N ASP A 249 -12.57 -0.03 21.28
CA ASP A 249 -12.88 -1.46 21.24
C ASP A 249 -14.24 -1.63 20.54
N PRO A 250 -14.28 -2.20 19.31
CA PRO A 250 -15.51 -2.28 18.54
C PRO A 250 -16.51 -3.28 19.13
N GLU A 251 -16.06 -4.29 19.88
CA GLU A 251 -16.96 -5.30 20.48
C GLU A 251 -17.66 -4.77 21.74
N GLU A 252 -16.92 -4.12 22.64
CA GLU A 252 -17.51 -3.50 23.85
C GLU A 252 -18.12 -2.13 23.54
N LYS A 253 -17.82 -1.54 22.37
CA LYS A 253 -18.22 -0.18 21.97
C LYS A 253 -17.80 0.87 22.98
N VAL A 254 -16.56 0.78 23.44
CA VAL A 254 -15.99 1.66 24.47
C VAL A 254 -14.74 2.36 23.91
N ILE A 255 -14.56 3.62 24.26
CA ILE A 255 -13.32 4.33 24.02
C ILE A 255 -12.29 3.82 25.03
N ILE A 256 -11.18 3.26 24.51
CA ILE A 256 -10.06 2.77 25.33
C ILE A 256 -9.19 3.95 25.76
N LYS A 257 -8.83 4.80 24.78
CA LYS A 257 -7.92 5.92 25.00
C LYS A 257 -8.32 7.08 24.11
N GLU A 258 -8.32 8.29 24.68
CA GLU A 258 -8.47 9.53 23.94
C GLU A 258 -7.22 10.38 24.11
N SER A 259 -6.70 10.91 23.03
CA SER A 259 -5.58 11.83 22.98
C SER A 259 -5.73 12.79 21.78
N GLY A 260 -4.69 13.49 21.40
CA GLY A 260 -4.77 14.35 20.22
C GLY A 260 -3.40 14.71 19.65
N PHE A 261 -3.44 15.24 18.44
CA PHE A 261 -2.30 15.74 17.70
C PHE A 261 -2.47 17.23 17.40
N ASP A 262 -1.36 17.95 17.39
CA ASP A 262 -1.35 19.36 17.01
C ASP A 262 -1.50 19.53 15.50
N GLU A 263 -0.93 18.60 14.72
CA GLU A 263 -1.11 18.49 13.27
C GLU A 263 -1.63 17.12 12.91
N PHE A 264 -2.24 17.02 11.72
CA PHE A 264 -2.71 15.75 11.20
C PHE A 264 -1.53 14.77 11.00
N PRO A 265 -1.55 13.59 11.63
CA PRO A 265 -0.41 12.68 11.62
C PRO A 265 -0.32 11.79 10.38
N TYR A 266 -1.34 11.80 9.52
CA TYR A 266 -1.41 10.98 8.33
C TYR A 266 -1.14 11.79 7.07
N MET A 267 -0.31 11.27 6.18
CA MET A 267 -0.14 11.73 4.80
C MET A 267 -0.77 10.69 3.88
N CYS A 268 -1.81 11.11 3.16
CA CYS A 268 -2.60 10.22 2.31
C CYS A 268 -2.51 10.67 0.84
N PRO A 269 -1.33 10.54 0.17
CA PRO A 269 -1.19 10.94 -1.21
C PRO A 269 -2.00 10.06 -2.14
N ARG A 270 -2.53 10.67 -3.22
CA ARG A 270 -3.28 10.01 -4.28
C ARG A 270 -2.55 10.19 -5.61
N TYR A 271 -2.46 9.12 -6.38
CA TYR A 271 -1.75 9.16 -7.67
C TYR A 271 -2.51 9.99 -8.70
N LEU A 272 -3.75 9.58 -9.00
CA LEU A 272 -4.70 10.36 -9.80
C LEU A 272 -6.04 10.41 -9.06
N LYS A 273 -6.70 11.57 -9.10
CA LYS A 273 -8.01 11.77 -8.49
C LYS A 273 -8.95 12.44 -9.48
N ALA A 274 -10.12 11.85 -9.71
CA ALA A 274 -11.20 12.51 -10.38
C ALA A 274 -12.03 13.35 -9.40
N SER A 275 -12.64 14.43 -9.85
CA SER A 275 -13.38 15.38 -9.00
C SER A 275 -14.58 14.76 -8.27
N PHE A 276 -15.16 13.68 -8.82
CA PHE A 276 -16.29 12.97 -8.23
C PHE A 276 -15.87 11.80 -7.30
N GLU A 277 -14.61 11.36 -7.36
CA GLU A 277 -14.09 10.30 -6.51
C GLU A 277 -13.64 10.90 -5.18
N ARG A 278 -14.16 10.36 -4.07
CA ARG A 278 -13.86 10.82 -2.73
C ARG A 278 -12.96 9.82 -2.00
N GLY A 279 -11.99 10.33 -1.26
CA GLY A 279 -11.10 9.56 -0.39
C GLY A 279 -9.96 8.88 -1.12
N TYR A 280 -10.21 8.23 -2.25
CA TYR A 280 -9.25 7.36 -2.92
C TYR A 280 -8.87 7.85 -4.31
N GLY A 281 -7.68 7.43 -4.77
CA GLY A 281 -7.15 7.76 -6.08
C GLY A 281 -7.03 6.53 -6.99
N ARG A 282 -6.82 6.77 -8.29
CA ARG A 282 -6.57 5.73 -9.28
C ARG A 282 -5.09 5.60 -9.60
N SER A 283 -4.66 4.38 -9.85
CA SER A 283 -3.26 4.02 -10.12
C SER A 283 -3.01 3.67 -11.59
N PRO A 284 -1.75 3.72 -12.04
CA PRO A 284 -1.36 3.15 -13.33
C PRO A 284 -1.59 1.63 -13.36
N ALA A 285 -1.46 0.93 -12.24
CA ALA A 285 -1.76 -0.50 -12.14
C ALA A 285 -3.23 -0.81 -12.46
N MET A 286 -4.17 0.02 -11.98
CA MET A 286 -5.59 -0.11 -12.32
C MET A 286 -5.86 0.10 -13.81
N GLN A 287 -5.13 1.03 -14.44
CA GLN A 287 -5.26 1.29 -15.89
C GLN A 287 -4.69 0.15 -16.72
N ALA A 288 -3.57 -0.44 -16.31
CA ALA A 288 -2.94 -1.56 -16.98
C ALA A 288 -3.64 -2.91 -16.73
N LEU A 289 -4.48 -3.02 -15.71
CA LEU A 289 -5.07 -4.29 -15.26
C LEU A 289 -5.75 -5.11 -16.38
N PRO A 290 -6.52 -4.53 -17.31
CA PRO A 290 -7.11 -5.30 -18.42
C PRO A 290 -6.05 -5.96 -19.31
N ASP A 291 -4.96 -5.24 -19.63
CA ASP A 291 -3.86 -5.77 -20.43
C ASP A 291 -3.08 -6.84 -19.67
N VAL A 292 -2.88 -6.66 -18.36
CA VAL A 292 -2.24 -7.64 -17.48
C VAL A 292 -3.04 -8.93 -17.40
N LYS A 293 -4.37 -8.86 -17.22
CA LYS A 293 -5.25 -10.03 -17.19
C LYS A 293 -5.25 -10.76 -18.55
N MET A 294 -5.28 -9.99 -19.65
CA MET A 294 -5.21 -10.57 -21.00
C MET A 294 -3.88 -11.25 -21.24
N LEU A 295 -2.76 -10.59 -20.96
CA LEU A 295 -1.41 -11.16 -21.13
C LEU A 295 -1.24 -12.44 -20.30
N ASN A 296 -1.62 -12.41 -19.04
CA ASN A 296 -1.54 -13.56 -18.15
C ASN A 296 -2.33 -14.76 -18.69
N LYS A 297 -3.53 -14.52 -19.25
CA LYS A 297 -4.34 -15.57 -19.87
C LYS A 297 -3.72 -16.09 -21.16
N MET A 298 -3.13 -15.22 -21.96
CA MET A 298 -2.44 -15.63 -23.20
C MET A 298 -1.21 -16.49 -22.86
N SER A 299 -0.39 -16.06 -21.92
CA SER A 299 0.80 -16.81 -21.47
C SER A 299 0.42 -18.17 -20.88
N GLU A 300 -0.66 -18.26 -20.09
CA GLU A 300 -1.20 -19.55 -19.61
C GLU A 300 -1.52 -20.49 -20.78
N VAL A 301 -2.24 -20.01 -21.80
CA VAL A 301 -2.64 -20.81 -22.96
C VAL A 301 -1.42 -21.23 -23.78
N THR A 302 -0.45 -20.32 -23.96
CA THR A 302 0.80 -20.60 -24.69
C THR A 302 1.61 -21.69 -23.98
N ILE A 303 1.78 -21.59 -22.65
CA ILE A 303 2.46 -22.61 -21.85
C ILE A 303 1.75 -23.97 -21.97
N ARG A 304 0.44 -24.01 -21.79
CA ARG A 304 -0.35 -25.24 -21.93
C ARG A 304 -0.29 -25.85 -23.34
N SER A 305 -0.18 -24.97 -24.36
CA SER A 305 0.00 -25.42 -25.74
C SER A 305 1.39 -26.07 -25.93
N ALA A 306 2.42 -25.43 -25.36
CA ALA A 306 3.79 -25.98 -25.40
C ALA A 306 3.88 -27.32 -24.64
N GLU A 307 3.26 -27.46 -23.47
CA GLU A 307 3.17 -28.71 -22.73
C GLU A 307 2.56 -29.82 -23.57
N LYS A 308 1.46 -29.55 -24.28
CA LYS A 308 0.80 -30.51 -25.17
C LYS A 308 1.65 -30.87 -26.41
N GLN A 309 2.58 -29.99 -26.82
CA GLN A 309 3.52 -30.32 -27.91
C GLN A 309 4.64 -31.21 -27.43
N VAL A 310 5.14 -30.99 -26.21
CA VAL A 310 6.22 -31.78 -25.60
C VAL A 310 5.71 -33.16 -25.18
N ASP A 311 4.51 -33.23 -24.61
CA ASP A 311 3.85 -34.47 -24.18
C ASP A 311 2.43 -34.55 -24.80
N PRO A 312 2.33 -34.89 -26.11
CA PRO A 312 1.05 -34.87 -26.79
C PRO A 312 0.15 -36.02 -26.32
N PRO A 313 -1.17 -35.82 -26.29
CA PRO A 313 -2.13 -36.89 -26.09
C PRO A 313 -1.92 -37.99 -27.15
N LEU A 314 -1.92 -39.24 -26.74
CA LEU A 314 -1.73 -40.38 -27.62
C LEU A 314 -3.06 -40.87 -28.13
N MET A 315 -3.16 -41.06 -29.43
CA MET A 315 -4.28 -41.76 -30.07
C MET A 315 -4.05 -43.26 -30.00
N LEU A 316 -4.97 -43.95 -29.35
CA LEU A 316 -4.96 -45.40 -29.23
C LEU A 316 -6.07 -45.99 -30.09
N PRO A 317 -5.79 -46.91 -30.97
CA PRO A 317 -6.84 -47.70 -31.62
C PRO A 317 -7.58 -48.55 -30.58
N ASP A 318 -8.89 -48.70 -30.78
CA ASP A 318 -9.80 -49.35 -29.82
C ASP A 318 -9.47 -50.87 -29.69
N ASP A 319 -8.82 -51.48 -30.70
CA ASP A 319 -8.45 -52.87 -30.68
C ASP A 319 -6.97 -53.04 -31.09
N GLY A 320 -6.20 -53.75 -30.30
CA GLY A 320 -4.84 -54.14 -30.71
C GLY A 320 -3.68 -53.86 -29.75
N PHE A 321 -3.87 -53.13 -28.66
CA PHE A 321 -2.85 -52.90 -27.64
C PHE A 321 -3.14 -53.60 -26.32
N MET A 322 -2.07 -54.08 -25.67
CA MET A 322 -2.15 -54.65 -24.32
C MET A 322 -1.92 -53.53 -23.27
N LEU A 323 -2.93 -53.24 -22.48
CA LEU A 323 -2.83 -52.31 -21.37
C LEU A 323 -2.09 -52.93 -20.16
N PRO A 324 -1.32 -52.16 -19.38
CA PRO A 324 -1.12 -50.73 -19.44
C PRO A 324 -0.01 -50.28 -20.40
N ILE A 325 -0.22 -49.14 -21.08
CA ILE A 325 0.79 -48.55 -21.96
C ILE A 325 1.81 -47.76 -21.10
N ARG A 326 3.09 -47.96 -21.43
CA ARG A 326 4.20 -47.27 -20.75
C ARG A 326 4.75 -46.16 -21.64
N THR A 327 4.54 -44.91 -21.22
CA THR A 327 4.99 -43.68 -21.91
C THR A 327 6.36 -43.17 -21.42
N VAL A 328 7.01 -43.91 -20.54
CA VAL A 328 8.36 -43.55 -20.04
C VAL A 328 9.44 -43.87 -21.09
N PRO A 329 10.55 -43.08 -21.13
CA PRO A 329 11.67 -43.36 -22.03
C PRO A 329 12.16 -44.79 -21.89
N GLY A 330 12.27 -45.54 -23.02
CA GLY A 330 12.66 -46.95 -23.02
C GLY A 330 11.56 -47.95 -22.62
N GLY A 331 10.33 -47.46 -22.41
CA GLY A 331 9.18 -48.31 -22.10
C GLY A 331 8.84 -49.27 -23.27
N LEU A 332 8.68 -50.58 -22.97
CA LEU A 332 8.24 -51.58 -23.96
C LEU A 332 6.70 -51.63 -23.94
N ASN A 333 6.12 -51.39 -25.12
CA ASN A 333 4.69 -51.52 -25.36
C ASN A 333 4.42 -52.64 -26.36
N PHE A 334 3.55 -53.57 -25.98
CA PHE A 334 3.23 -54.73 -26.82
C PHE A 334 1.95 -54.46 -27.60
N TYR A 335 1.95 -54.80 -28.88
CA TYR A 335 0.78 -54.71 -29.74
C TYR A 335 0.56 -56.02 -30.49
N ARG A 336 -0.66 -56.24 -30.98
CA ARG A 336 -1.04 -57.49 -31.66
C ARG A 336 -0.39 -57.56 -33.03
N SER A 337 0.32 -58.68 -33.32
CA SER A 337 0.95 -58.90 -34.60
C SER A 337 -0.10 -58.90 -35.71
N GLY A 338 0.12 -58.15 -36.79
CA GLY A 338 -0.77 -58.05 -37.95
C GLY A 338 -1.67 -56.83 -38.00
N THR A 339 -1.74 -56.00 -36.93
CA THR A 339 -2.42 -54.73 -36.97
C THR A 339 -1.50 -53.63 -37.55
N ARG A 340 -2.03 -52.81 -38.48
CA ARG A 340 -1.31 -51.64 -39.03
C ARG A 340 -1.39 -50.42 -38.09
N ASP A 341 -2.22 -50.52 -37.07
CA ASP A 341 -2.52 -49.42 -36.17
C ASP A 341 -1.36 -49.24 -35.20
N ARG A 342 -0.82 -48.03 -35.20
CA ARG A 342 0.29 -47.61 -34.33
C ARG A 342 -0.22 -46.60 -33.33
N LEU A 343 0.51 -46.53 -32.22
CA LEU A 343 0.34 -45.45 -31.28
C LEU A 343 0.84 -44.16 -31.94
N GLU A 344 -0.05 -43.24 -32.23
CA GLU A 344 0.32 -41.97 -32.86
C GLU A 344 0.06 -40.81 -31.92
N PRO A 345 1.04 -39.88 -31.76
CA PRO A 345 0.78 -38.63 -31.03
C PRO A 345 -0.23 -37.78 -31.81
N LEU A 346 -1.22 -37.23 -31.10
CA LEU A 346 -2.15 -36.30 -31.70
C LEU A 346 -1.36 -35.05 -32.14
N GLN A 347 -1.25 -34.83 -33.44
CA GLN A 347 -0.59 -33.65 -33.97
C GLN A 347 -1.48 -32.42 -33.75
N ILE A 348 -1.17 -31.67 -32.66
CA ILE A 348 -1.78 -30.39 -32.40
C ILE A 348 -0.94 -29.35 -33.14
N GLY A 349 -1.43 -28.85 -34.27
CA GLY A 349 -0.77 -27.79 -35.03
C GLY A 349 -0.76 -26.50 -34.23
N ALA A 350 0.32 -26.25 -33.52
CA ALA A 350 0.40 -25.12 -32.60
C ALA A 350 1.57 -24.17 -32.89
N ASN A 351 1.76 -23.84 -34.15
CA ASN A 351 2.62 -22.72 -34.50
C ASN A 351 1.76 -21.47 -34.64
N ASN A 352 1.61 -20.72 -33.54
CA ASN A 352 0.79 -19.48 -33.53
C ASN A 352 1.69 -18.24 -33.38
N PRO A 353 2.35 -17.77 -34.46
CA PRO A 353 3.20 -16.56 -34.40
C PRO A 353 2.39 -15.30 -34.06
N LEU A 354 1.09 -15.27 -34.37
CA LEU A 354 0.18 -14.19 -34.00
C LEU A 354 0.01 -14.09 -32.47
N GLY A 355 -0.03 -15.21 -31.76
CA GLY A 355 -0.13 -15.24 -30.30
C GLY A 355 1.07 -14.57 -29.64
N LEU A 356 2.29 -14.92 -30.05
CA LEU A 356 3.53 -14.33 -29.53
C LEU A 356 3.60 -12.82 -29.82
N GLN A 357 3.24 -12.41 -31.03
CA GLN A 357 3.21 -10.98 -31.38
C GLN A 357 2.18 -10.20 -30.56
N MET A 358 1.02 -10.77 -30.26
CA MET A 358 0.01 -10.15 -29.40
C MET A 358 0.49 -10.07 -27.95
N GLU A 359 1.17 -11.10 -27.43
CA GLU A 359 1.78 -11.04 -26.09
C GLU A 359 2.80 -9.90 -26.00
N ASP A 360 3.69 -9.75 -26.99
CA ASP A 360 4.68 -8.67 -27.00
C ASP A 360 4.03 -7.28 -27.08
N GLN A 361 2.96 -7.14 -27.85
CA GLN A 361 2.17 -5.89 -27.87
C GLN A 361 1.55 -5.58 -26.49
N ARG A 362 1.05 -6.58 -25.79
CA ARG A 362 0.51 -6.38 -24.41
C ARG A 362 1.61 -6.03 -23.42
N ARG A 363 2.79 -6.69 -23.50
CA ARG A 363 3.96 -6.31 -22.67
C ARG A 363 4.38 -4.88 -22.91
N GLN A 364 4.40 -4.43 -24.18
CA GLN A 364 4.69 -3.04 -24.49
C GLN A 364 3.63 -2.06 -23.95
N ALA A 365 2.34 -2.41 -24.05
CA ALA A 365 1.26 -1.59 -23.49
C ALA A 365 1.38 -1.46 -21.96
N ILE A 366 1.68 -2.56 -21.26
CA ILE A 366 1.92 -2.56 -19.81
C ILE A 366 3.14 -1.71 -19.47
N ASN A 367 4.28 -1.91 -20.15
CA ASN A 367 5.49 -1.12 -19.93
C ASN A 367 5.24 0.38 -20.15
N SER A 368 4.47 0.72 -21.18
CA SER A 368 4.09 2.12 -21.46
C SER A 368 3.21 2.72 -20.36
N ALA A 369 2.26 1.93 -19.81
CA ALA A 369 1.39 2.38 -18.71
C ALA A 369 2.17 2.69 -17.42
N PHE A 370 3.27 1.99 -17.17
CA PHE A 370 4.18 2.22 -16.05
C PHE A 370 5.40 3.08 -16.42
N TYR A 371 5.45 3.68 -17.59
CA TYR A 371 6.56 4.52 -18.07
C TYR A 371 7.93 3.83 -18.12
N VAL A 372 7.96 2.49 -18.19
CA VAL A 372 9.21 1.70 -18.14
C VAL A 372 10.19 2.12 -19.24
N ASP A 373 9.70 2.28 -20.48
CA ASP A 373 10.52 2.65 -21.64
C ASP A 373 11.20 4.01 -21.48
N GLN A 374 10.59 4.88 -20.68
CA GLN A 374 11.09 6.23 -20.41
C GLN A 374 12.02 6.27 -19.19
N LEU A 375 11.82 5.36 -18.24
CA LEU A 375 12.61 5.29 -17.01
C LEU A 375 13.92 4.52 -17.20
N THR A 376 13.91 3.46 -18.03
CA THR A 376 15.12 2.72 -18.36
C THR A 376 15.96 3.48 -19.38
N MET A 377 17.17 3.87 -19.00
CA MET A 377 18.14 4.31 -19.99
C MET A 377 18.54 3.11 -20.85
N GLY A 378 18.45 3.22 -22.18
CA GLY A 378 18.84 2.15 -23.09
C GLY A 378 20.30 1.73 -22.83
N VAL A 379 20.46 0.55 -22.25
CA VAL A 379 21.78 -0.09 -22.07
C VAL A 379 22.22 -0.54 -23.46
N GLY A 380 23.03 0.24 -24.16
CA GLY A 380 23.54 -0.12 -25.49
C GLY A 380 23.48 1.01 -26.55
N GLY A 381 23.10 2.21 -26.17
CA GLY A 381 23.18 3.39 -27.06
C GLY A 381 24.59 3.99 -27.13
N PRO A 382 24.89 4.86 -28.12
CA PRO A 382 26.12 5.59 -28.17
C PRO A 382 26.34 6.40 -26.89
N MET A 383 27.60 6.64 -26.50
CA MET A 383 27.95 7.43 -25.30
C MET A 383 27.15 8.74 -25.27
N MET A 384 26.28 8.87 -24.27
CA MET A 384 25.48 10.08 -24.10
C MET A 384 26.33 11.21 -23.51
N THR A 385 26.09 12.44 -23.96
CA THR A 385 26.66 13.62 -23.34
C THR A 385 25.93 13.95 -22.01
N ALA A 386 26.65 14.64 -21.10
CA ALA A 386 26.04 15.08 -19.83
C ALA A 386 24.78 15.94 -20.07
N THR A 387 24.77 16.77 -21.09
CA THR A 387 23.61 17.59 -21.49
C THR A 387 22.41 16.75 -21.92
N GLU A 388 22.64 15.65 -22.63
CA GLU A 388 21.59 14.75 -23.09
C GLU A 388 20.98 14.00 -21.93
N VAL A 389 21.76 13.58 -20.92
CA VAL A 389 21.29 12.97 -19.68
C VAL A 389 20.39 13.92 -18.90
N VAL A 390 20.80 15.20 -18.77
CA VAL A 390 19.98 16.23 -18.10
C VAL A 390 18.67 16.47 -18.85
N ALA A 391 18.71 16.64 -20.17
CA ALA A 391 17.52 16.87 -20.98
C ALA A 391 16.51 15.71 -20.87
N ARG A 392 16.98 14.47 -20.88
CA ARG A 392 16.11 13.29 -20.71
C ARG A 392 15.54 13.19 -19.30
N THR A 393 16.29 13.56 -18.27
CA THR A 393 15.79 13.61 -16.90
C THR A 393 14.67 14.65 -16.76
N GLU A 394 14.84 15.83 -17.37
CA GLU A 394 13.80 16.86 -17.42
C GLU A 394 12.56 16.41 -18.18
N GLU A 395 12.72 15.69 -19.29
CA GLU A 395 11.59 15.12 -20.05
C GLU A 395 10.81 14.11 -19.22
N LYS A 396 11.49 13.21 -18.50
CA LYS A 396 10.86 12.27 -17.56
C LYS A 396 10.07 13.00 -16.47
N MET A 397 10.63 14.06 -15.89
CA MET A 397 9.94 14.87 -14.88
C MET A 397 8.70 15.58 -15.44
N ARG A 398 8.71 16.02 -16.70
CA ARG A 398 7.55 16.66 -17.35
C ARG A 398 6.39 15.70 -17.52
N LEU A 399 6.64 14.44 -17.87
CA LEU A 399 5.60 13.41 -18.03
C LEU A 399 4.90 13.07 -16.70
N LEU A 400 5.68 13.00 -15.61
CA LEU A 400 5.17 12.75 -14.28
C LEU A 400 4.72 14.04 -13.55
N GLY A 401 4.86 15.20 -14.18
CA GLY A 401 4.62 16.52 -13.57
C GLY A 401 3.31 16.65 -12.79
N PRO A 402 2.14 16.26 -13.35
CA PRO A 402 0.87 16.34 -12.63
C PRO A 402 0.82 15.47 -11.37
N VAL A 403 1.43 14.28 -11.41
CA VAL A 403 1.52 13.38 -10.26
C VAL A 403 2.50 13.94 -9.22
N LEU A 404 3.67 14.42 -9.66
CA LEU A 404 4.68 15.00 -8.78
C LEU A 404 4.14 16.25 -8.05
N GLY A 405 3.39 17.12 -8.73
CA GLY A 405 2.78 18.28 -8.10
C GLY A 405 1.76 17.89 -7.01
N ARG A 406 0.99 16.84 -7.23
CA ARG A 406 0.08 16.32 -6.21
C ARG A 406 0.83 15.69 -5.05
N LEU A 407 1.86 14.90 -5.30
CA LEU A 407 2.70 14.32 -4.24
C LEU A 407 3.40 15.39 -3.41
N GLN A 408 3.80 16.49 -4.03
CA GLN A 408 4.34 17.63 -3.30
C GLN A 408 3.31 18.22 -2.33
N ALA A 409 2.06 18.39 -2.77
CA ALA A 409 1.00 19.00 -1.95
C ALA A 409 0.42 18.05 -0.90
N GLU A 410 0.21 16.76 -1.23
CA GLU A 410 -0.49 15.80 -0.36
C GLU A 410 0.49 14.96 0.51
N LEU A 411 1.78 14.89 0.14
CA LEU A 411 2.78 14.10 0.87
C LEU A 411 3.93 14.96 1.40
N LEU A 412 4.75 15.55 0.52
CA LEU A 412 6.04 16.11 0.93
C LEU A 412 5.88 17.33 1.81
N GLN A 413 5.03 18.27 1.43
CA GLN A 413 4.83 19.51 2.20
C GLN A 413 4.23 19.25 3.58
N PRO A 414 3.14 18.46 3.74
CA PRO A 414 2.63 18.12 5.07
C PRO A 414 3.63 17.33 5.92
N LEU A 415 4.39 16.42 5.29
CA LEU A 415 5.43 15.63 5.94
C LEU A 415 6.53 16.51 6.55
N ILE A 416 7.10 17.43 5.75
CA ILE A 416 8.15 18.33 6.19
C ILE A 416 7.64 19.24 7.32
N ASN A 417 6.44 19.81 7.14
CA ASN A 417 5.83 20.66 8.17
C ASN A 417 5.64 19.93 9.50
N ARG A 418 5.14 18.68 9.45
CA ARG A 418 4.95 17.89 10.66
C ARG A 418 6.29 17.53 11.31
N CYS A 419 7.28 17.08 10.54
CA CYS A 419 8.61 16.76 11.06
C CYS A 419 9.28 18.00 11.68
N TYR A 420 9.18 19.16 11.03
CA TYR A 420 9.67 20.43 11.57
C TYR A 420 9.01 20.75 12.92
N ASN A 421 7.69 20.66 13.00
CA ASN A 421 6.95 20.96 14.21
C ASN A 421 7.20 19.96 15.36
N ILE A 422 7.46 18.70 15.04
CA ILE A 422 7.90 17.71 16.05
C ILE A 422 9.24 18.14 16.65
N LEU A 423 10.23 18.50 15.81
CA LEU A 423 11.55 18.92 16.30
C LEU A 423 11.53 20.22 17.08
N THR A 424 10.67 21.17 16.72
CA THR A 424 10.58 22.45 17.43
C THR A 424 9.90 22.34 18.80
N ARG A 425 9.21 21.22 19.08
CA ARG A 425 8.57 20.94 20.38
C ARG A 425 9.40 20.05 21.30
N GLN A 426 10.44 19.41 20.78
CA GLN A 426 11.43 18.67 21.56
C GLN A 426 12.49 19.62 22.14
#